data_3585a45659679fa8487cd109e2926a0c
#
_entry.id   3585a45659679fa8487cd109e2926a0c
#
_cell.length_a   1.000
_cell.length_b   1.000
_cell.length_c   1.000
_cell.angle_alpha   90.00
_cell.angle_beta   90.00
_cell.angle_gamma   90.00
#
_symmetry.space_group_name_H-M   'P 1'
#
loop_
_entity.id
_entity.type
_entity.pdbx_description
1 polymer ?
#
loop_
_entity_poly.entity_id
_entity_poly.type
_entity_poly.pdbx_seq_one_letter_code
_entity_poly.pdbx_strand_id
1 'polypeptide(L)'
;MRTSYAIALGSNQPHARFGRPEAVLRAACAELSTGATRLIAMSSILRSAPIGPSLRTYANAAALIDTRLEPLELLAHLKSIEAAFGRRSGGQRWRARVLDLDILLWSEGAFEAPGLCIPHIAFADRRFVLDPLARIAADWRDPRSGLTIYHLKARLDRKRPAA
;
A
#
# COMPACT_ATOMS: atom_id res chain seq x y z
N MET A 1 11.99 19.77 -4.56
CA MET A 1 11.18 19.25 -5.67
C MET A 1 10.18 18.24 -5.12
N ARG A 2 8.99 18.15 -5.66
CA ARG A 2 8.04 17.11 -5.27
C ARG A 2 8.21 15.88 -6.15
N THR A 3 8.12 14.71 -5.55
CA THR A 3 8.10 13.42 -6.24
C THR A 3 6.85 12.66 -5.86
N SER A 4 6.51 11.63 -6.61
CA SER A 4 5.29 10.86 -6.43
C SER A 4 5.60 9.44 -5.97
N TYR A 5 4.74 8.91 -5.11
CA TYR A 5 4.83 7.52 -4.63
C TYR A 5 3.49 6.82 -4.79
N ALA A 6 3.55 5.53 -5.07
CA ALA A 6 2.42 4.64 -4.96
C ALA A 6 2.48 3.91 -3.60
N ILE A 7 1.39 3.97 -2.85
CA ILE A 7 1.26 3.44 -1.49
C ILE A 7 0.18 2.36 -1.48
N ALA A 8 0.47 1.21 -0.84
CA ALA A 8 -0.56 0.23 -0.51
C ALA A 8 -1.13 0.52 0.88
N LEU A 9 -2.43 0.39 1.01
CA LEU A 9 -3.14 0.50 2.29
C LEU A 9 -3.86 -0.81 2.58
N GLY A 10 -3.75 -1.31 3.80
CA GLY A 10 -4.42 -2.52 4.24
C GLY A 10 -4.93 -2.39 5.67
N SER A 11 -6.08 -3.02 5.95
CA SER A 11 -6.65 -3.14 7.28
C SER A 11 -7.46 -4.42 7.40
N ASN A 12 -7.34 -5.12 8.53
CA ASN A 12 -8.15 -6.29 8.83
C ASN A 12 -8.78 -6.24 10.23
N GLN A 13 -8.72 -5.09 10.88
CA GLN A 13 -9.23 -4.90 12.23
C GLN A 13 -9.99 -3.58 12.31
N PRO A 14 -11.18 -3.55 12.95
CA PRO A 14 -11.88 -2.31 13.19
C PRO A 14 -11.12 -1.43 14.18
N HIS A 15 -11.33 -0.13 14.05
CA HIS A 15 -10.79 0.89 14.94
C HIS A 15 -11.92 1.47 15.80
N ALA A 16 -11.66 1.69 17.09
CA ALA A 16 -12.66 2.21 18.02
C ALA A 16 -13.29 3.54 17.58
N ARG A 17 -12.48 4.43 16.99
CA ARG A 17 -12.93 5.74 16.50
C ARG A 17 -13.47 5.71 15.07
N PHE A 18 -12.82 4.99 14.16
CA PHE A 18 -13.10 5.05 12.72
C PHE A 18 -14.04 3.93 12.25
N GLY A 19 -14.18 2.84 13.01
CA GLY A 19 -15.06 1.74 12.68
C GLY A 19 -14.42 0.64 11.85
N ARG A 20 -15.13 0.16 10.83
CA ARG A 20 -14.71 -0.98 9.99
C ARG A 20 -13.44 -0.71 9.20
N PRO A 21 -12.72 -1.77 8.73
CA PRO A 21 -11.50 -1.63 7.93
C PRO A 21 -11.60 -0.64 6.77
N GLU A 22 -12.71 -0.62 6.04
CA GLU A 22 -12.91 0.32 4.93
C GLU A 22 -12.92 1.78 5.40
N ALA A 23 -13.51 2.06 6.54
CA ALA A 23 -13.51 3.40 7.13
C ALA A 23 -12.13 3.78 7.66
N VAL A 24 -11.37 2.81 8.19
CA VAL A 24 -9.96 3.00 8.59
C VAL A 24 -9.11 3.43 7.37
N LEU A 25 -9.27 2.77 6.22
CA LEU A 25 -8.52 3.14 5.01
C LEU A 25 -8.89 4.54 4.51
N ARG A 26 -10.16 4.93 4.57
CA ARG A 26 -10.58 6.30 4.20
C ARG A 26 -9.98 7.34 5.15
N ALA A 27 -9.97 7.07 6.45
CA ALA A 27 -9.36 7.94 7.45
C ALA A 27 -7.84 8.06 7.22
N ALA A 28 -7.16 6.96 6.90
CA ALA A 28 -5.73 6.97 6.56
C ALA A 28 -5.44 7.82 5.31
N CYS A 29 -6.29 7.73 4.28
CA CYS A 29 -6.17 8.59 3.10
C CYS A 29 -6.36 10.07 3.42
N ALA A 30 -7.25 10.41 4.34
CA ALA A 30 -7.39 11.79 4.80
C ALA A 30 -6.09 12.28 5.47
N GLU A 31 -5.42 11.46 6.27
CA GLU A 31 -4.10 11.78 6.84
C GLU A 31 -3.03 11.98 5.75
N LEU A 32 -3.04 11.14 4.71
CA LEU A 32 -2.13 11.29 3.56
C LEU A 32 -2.40 12.56 2.73
N SER A 33 -3.48 13.26 2.97
CA SER A 33 -3.85 14.51 2.30
C SER A 33 -3.38 15.74 3.07
N THR A 34 -2.72 15.59 4.20
CA THR A 34 -2.34 16.68 5.11
C THR A 34 -0.83 16.72 5.37
N GLY A 35 -0.35 17.88 5.82
CA GLY A 35 1.04 18.04 6.25
C GLY A 35 2.05 17.86 5.13
N ALA A 36 2.95 16.88 5.30
CA ALA A 36 4.08 16.65 4.39
C ALA A 36 3.68 15.98 3.07
N THR A 37 2.50 15.39 2.99
CA THR A 37 2.03 14.63 1.83
C THR A 37 0.76 15.26 1.24
N ARG A 38 0.54 15.01 -0.05
CA ARG A 38 -0.67 15.40 -0.77
C ARG A 38 -1.22 14.19 -1.51
N LEU A 39 -2.45 13.81 -1.22
CA LEU A 39 -3.13 12.73 -1.94
C LEU A 39 -3.48 13.19 -3.37
N ILE A 40 -3.08 12.41 -4.36
CA ILE A 40 -3.39 12.63 -5.79
C ILE A 40 -4.58 11.78 -6.21
N ALA A 41 -4.58 10.51 -5.83
CA ALA A 41 -5.63 9.56 -6.17
C ALA A 41 -5.71 8.45 -5.12
N MET A 42 -6.91 7.92 -4.94
CA MET A 42 -7.16 6.70 -4.16
C MET A 42 -7.99 5.73 -5.00
N SER A 43 -7.62 4.46 -4.99
CA SER A 43 -8.42 3.42 -5.62
C SER A 43 -9.72 3.15 -4.84
N SER A 44 -10.65 2.45 -5.47
CA SER A 44 -11.72 1.78 -4.72
C SER A 44 -11.11 0.78 -3.74
N ILE A 45 -11.83 0.53 -2.64
CA ILE A 45 -11.42 -0.43 -1.61
C ILE A 45 -11.88 -1.81 -2.04
N LEU A 46 -10.94 -2.76 -2.02
CA LEU A 46 -11.19 -4.17 -2.33
C LEU A 46 -11.04 -5.02 -1.08
N ARG A 47 -11.75 -6.14 -1.04
CA ARG A 47 -11.60 -7.13 0.02
C ARG A 47 -10.79 -8.32 -0.50
N SER A 48 -9.90 -8.85 0.33
CA SER A 48 -9.14 -10.07 0.05
C SER A 48 -9.33 -11.09 1.16
N ALA A 49 -9.20 -12.38 0.78
CA ALA A 49 -9.22 -13.47 1.75
C ALA A 49 -8.05 -13.36 2.74
N PRO A 50 -8.19 -13.89 3.97
CA PRO A 50 -7.11 -13.92 4.94
C PRO A 50 -5.88 -14.65 4.40
N ILE A 51 -4.69 -14.13 4.75
CA ILE A 51 -3.41 -14.77 4.46
C ILE A 51 -2.81 -15.24 5.78
N GLY A 52 -2.37 -16.49 5.82
CA GLY A 52 -1.81 -17.11 7.01
C GLY A 52 -2.89 -17.47 8.05
N PRO A 53 -2.55 -17.51 9.35
CA PRO A 53 -3.46 -17.96 10.41
C PRO A 53 -4.57 -16.96 10.77
N SER A 54 -4.59 -15.77 10.17
CA SER A 54 -5.65 -14.80 10.38
C SER A 54 -6.94 -15.25 9.70
N LEU A 55 -8.06 -15.25 10.44
CA LEU A 55 -9.39 -15.55 9.91
C LEU A 55 -10.12 -14.30 9.39
N ARG A 56 -9.49 -13.12 9.46
CA ARG A 56 -10.12 -11.85 9.11
C ARG A 56 -9.87 -11.49 7.65
N THR A 57 -10.91 -11.01 6.98
CA THR A 57 -10.83 -10.43 5.64
C THR A 57 -10.11 -9.09 5.68
N TYR A 58 -9.18 -8.87 4.76
CA TYR A 58 -8.51 -7.59 4.55
C TYR A 58 -9.33 -6.66 3.67
N ALA A 59 -9.36 -5.39 4.03
CA ALA A 59 -9.67 -4.30 3.13
C ALA A 59 -8.35 -3.76 2.57
N ASN A 60 -8.27 -3.57 1.26
CA ASN A 60 -7.07 -3.13 0.56
C ASN A 60 -7.40 -1.99 -0.41
N ALA A 61 -6.48 -1.04 -0.51
CA ALA A 61 -6.55 0.04 -1.47
C ALA A 61 -5.14 0.46 -1.88
N ALA A 62 -5.06 1.28 -2.92
CA ALA A 62 -3.84 1.96 -3.32
C ALA A 62 -4.06 3.47 -3.34
N ALA A 63 -3.02 4.23 -3.06
CA ALA A 63 -3.02 5.68 -3.16
C ALA A 63 -1.80 6.15 -3.94
N LEU A 64 -1.96 7.24 -4.69
CA LEU A 64 -0.87 8.04 -5.22
C LEU A 64 -0.75 9.30 -4.40
N ILE A 65 0.45 9.61 -3.98
CA ILE A 65 0.77 10.81 -3.20
C ILE A 65 1.93 11.57 -3.83
N ASP A 66 1.90 12.89 -3.67
CA ASP A 66 3.03 13.79 -3.93
C ASP A 66 3.62 14.28 -2.62
N THR A 67 4.94 14.34 -2.55
CA THR A 67 5.64 14.83 -1.37
C THR A 67 7.01 15.37 -1.71
N ARG A 68 7.63 16.11 -0.77
CA ARG A 68 9.05 16.49 -0.81
C ARG A 68 9.90 15.54 0.05
N LEU A 69 9.27 14.59 0.72
CA LEU A 69 9.98 13.61 1.55
C LEU A 69 10.75 12.63 0.68
N GLU A 70 12.00 12.40 1.04
CA GLU A 70 12.80 11.32 0.50
C GLU A 70 12.31 9.95 1.01
N PRO A 71 12.67 8.83 0.38
CA PRO A 71 12.09 7.52 0.70
C PRO A 71 12.12 7.13 2.18
N LEU A 72 13.23 7.34 2.88
CA LEU A 72 13.33 7.02 4.32
C LEU A 72 12.52 7.97 5.20
N GLU A 73 12.42 9.24 4.83
CA GLU A 73 11.58 10.22 5.51
C GLU A 73 10.09 9.88 5.33
N LEU A 74 9.71 9.49 4.12
CA LEU A 74 8.35 9.03 3.86
C LEU A 74 8.03 7.76 4.66
N LEU A 75 8.94 6.79 4.71
CA LEU A 75 8.76 5.58 5.53
C LEU A 75 8.49 5.94 6.99
N ALA A 76 9.28 6.85 7.57
CA ALA A 76 9.08 7.30 8.94
C ALA A 76 7.73 8.00 9.13
N HIS A 77 7.32 8.82 8.17
CA HIS A 77 6.03 9.49 8.17
C HIS A 77 4.85 8.49 8.13
N LEU A 78 4.91 7.49 7.24
CA LEU A 78 3.90 6.44 7.15
C LEU A 78 3.81 5.61 8.43
N LYS A 79 4.95 5.29 9.04
CA LYS A 79 4.99 4.57 10.33
C LYS A 79 4.37 5.40 11.46
N SER A 80 4.54 6.71 11.45
CA SER A 80 3.89 7.59 12.44
C SER A 80 2.35 7.59 12.28
N ILE A 81 1.86 7.53 11.06
CA ILE A 81 0.42 7.38 10.79
C ILE A 81 -0.08 6.03 11.30
N GLU A 82 0.62 4.94 10.98
CA GLU A 82 0.27 3.60 11.49
C GLU A 82 0.21 3.56 13.01
N ALA A 83 1.17 4.19 13.69
CA ALA A 83 1.21 4.28 15.16
C ALA A 83 0.01 5.05 15.71
N ALA A 84 -0.39 6.15 15.07
CA ALA A 84 -1.57 6.92 15.45
C ALA A 84 -2.86 6.11 15.32
N PHE A 85 -2.91 5.14 14.40
CA PHE A 85 -4.02 4.19 14.24
C PHE A 85 -3.92 2.95 15.16
N GLY A 86 -2.97 2.92 16.11
CA GLY A 86 -2.89 1.88 17.13
C GLY A 86 -1.97 0.70 16.81
N ARG A 87 -1.08 0.81 15.80
CA ARG A 87 -0.05 -0.20 15.56
C ARG A 87 0.98 -0.17 16.69
N ARG A 88 1.12 -1.28 17.40
CA ARG A 88 2.20 -1.46 18.38
C ARG A 88 3.42 -2.09 17.72
N SER A 89 4.59 -1.52 17.89
CA SER A 89 5.87 -2.13 17.50
C SER A 89 6.09 -3.43 18.32
N GLY A 90 6.55 -4.50 17.66
CA GLY A 90 6.87 -5.78 18.32
C GLY A 90 5.77 -6.84 18.27
N GLY A 91 4.69 -6.64 17.52
CA GLY A 91 3.65 -7.65 17.32
C GLY A 91 4.09 -8.81 16.42
N GLN A 92 3.55 -10.02 16.68
CA GLN A 92 3.78 -11.20 15.84
C GLN A 92 3.39 -10.96 14.39
N ARG A 93 4.14 -11.57 13.46
CA ARG A 93 4.11 -11.38 12.00
C ARG A 93 2.72 -11.50 11.34
N TRP A 94 1.75 -12.16 11.97
CA TRP A 94 0.43 -12.47 11.42
C TRP A 94 -0.73 -11.93 12.26
N ARG A 95 -0.47 -11.02 13.20
CA ARG A 95 -1.53 -10.45 14.03
C ARG A 95 -2.45 -9.50 13.25
N ALA A 96 -3.67 -9.38 13.74
CA ALA A 96 -4.63 -8.38 13.30
C ALA A 96 -4.00 -6.98 13.29
N ARG A 97 -4.12 -6.28 12.15
CA ARG A 97 -3.55 -4.94 11.96
C ARG A 97 -4.63 -3.95 11.65
N VAL A 98 -4.65 -2.87 12.43
CA VAL A 98 -5.60 -1.78 12.19
C VAL A 98 -5.26 -1.10 10.87
N LEU A 99 -3.99 -0.77 10.63
CA LEU A 99 -3.53 -0.11 9.42
C LEU A 99 -2.11 -0.55 9.05
N ASP A 100 -1.95 -0.89 7.78
CA ASP A 100 -0.65 -1.09 7.12
C ASP A 100 -0.52 -0.11 5.97
N LEU A 101 0.62 0.56 5.89
CA LEU A 101 0.99 1.47 4.80
C LEU A 101 2.36 1.05 4.26
N ASP A 102 2.40 0.63 3.00
CA ASP A 102 3.63 0.19 2.33
C ASP A 102 3.93 1.06 1.11
N ILE A 103 5.20 1.48 0.96
CA ILE A 103 5.67 2.15 -0.25
C ILE A 103 5.88 1.08 -1.33
N LEU A 104 5.16 1.21 -2.44
CA LEU A 104 5.21 0.27 -3.56
C LEU A 104 6.19 0.70 -4.64
N LEU A 105 6.04 1.94 -5.11
CA LEU A 105 6.80 2.54 -6.21
C LEU A 105 7.13 4.00 -5.92
N TRP A 106 8.18 4.48 -6.54
CA TRP A 106 8.62 5.87 -6.51
C TRP A 106 8.82 6.40 -7.93
N SER A 107 8.42 7.63 -8.20
CA SER A 107 8.54 8.24 -9.51
C SER A 107 9.99 8.38 -9.99
N GLU A 108 10.95 8.43 -9.05
CA GLU A 108 12.38 8.55 -9.36
C GLU A 108 13.09 7.19 -9.54
N GLY A 109 12.35 6.08 -9.49
CA GLY A 109 12.86 4.73 -9.79
C GLY A 109 13.05 3.83 -8.59
N ALA A 110 14.20 3.15 -8.51
CA ALA A 110 14.50 2.20 -7.46
C ALA A 110 15.24 2.87 -6.29
N PHE A 111 14.99 2.36 -5.10
CA PHE A 111 15.69 2.77 -3.89
C PHE A 111 15.90 1.57 -2.97
N GLU A 112 17.04 1.49 -2.32
CA GLU A 112 17.35 0.41 -1.39
C GLU A 112 18.15 0.94 -0.20
N ALA A 113 17.65 0.64 0.98
CA ALA A 113 18.30 0.92 2.25
C ALA A 113 17.87 -0.12 3.30
N PRO A 114 18.55 -0.23 4.46
CA PRO A 114 18.08 -1.09 5.53
C PRO A 114 16.63 -0.76 5.92
N GLY A 115 15.75 -1.76 5.83
CA GLY A 115 14.33 -1.62 6.17
C GLY A 115 13.43 -1.03 5.08
N LEU A 116 13.96 -0.67 3.89
CA LEU A 116 13.18 -0.15 2.79
C LEU A 116 13.73 -0.60 1.44
N CYS A 117 12.86 -1.19 0.64
CA CYS A 117 13.14 -1.55 -0.75
C CYS A 117 12.02 -1.02 -1.65
N ILE A 118 12.36 -0.22 -2.66
CA ILE A 118 11.44 0.29 -3.67
C ILE A 118 11.97 -0.13 -5.05
N PRO A 119 11.21 -0.86 -5.88
CA PRO A 119 9.84 -1.36 -5.66
C PRO A 119 9.73 -2.32 -4.48
N HIS A 120 8.55 -2.35 -3.85
CA HIS A 120 8.28 -3.31 -2.78
C HIS A 120 8.50 -4.75 -3.27
N ILE A 121 9.21 -5.55 -2.48
CA ILE A 121 9.72 -6.86 -2.91
C ILE A 121 8.64 -7.83 -3.42
N ALA A 122 7.44 -7.75 -2.89
CA ALA A 122 6.35 -8.68 -3.20
C ALA A 122 5.17 -8.03 -3.96
N PHE A 123 5.30 -6.77 -4.44
CA PHE A 123 4.13 -6.07 -5.00
C PHE A 123 3.61 -6.72 -6.29
N ALA A 124 4.51 -7.24 -7.12
CA ALA A 124 4.17 -7.82 -8.43
C ALA A 124 3.49 -9.19 -8.36
N ASP A 125 3.57 -9.87 -7.21
CA ASP A 125 3.03 -11.20 -7.01
C ASP A 125 1.73 -11.23 -6.17
N ARG A 126 1.27 -10.06 -5.72
CA ARG A 126 0.12 -9.93 -4.84
C ARG A 126 -1.05 -9.25 -5.55
N ARG A 127 -2.09 -10.01 -5.80
CA ARG A 127 -3.31 -9.53 -6.45
C ARG A 127 -3.98 -8.38 -5.67
N PHE A 128 -4.04 -8.50 -4.35
CA PHE A 128 -4.63 -7.46 -3.48
C PHE A 128 -3.82 -6.16 -3.45
N VAL A 129 -2.61 -6.15 -4.03
CA VAL A 129 -1.79 -4.95 -4.26
C VAL A 129 -1.95 -4.46 -5.70
N LEU A 130 -1.80 -5.36 -6.69
CA LEU A 130 -1.85 -4.98 -8.12
C LEU A 130 -3.25 -4.55 -8.58
N ASP A 131 -4.30 -5.19 -8.10
CA ASP A 131 -5.67 -4.87 -8.53
C ASP A 131 -6.06 -3.42 -8.19
N PRO A 132 -5.90 -2.94 -6.94
CA PRO A 132 -6.17 -1.54 -6.65
C PRO A 132 -5.16 -0.59 -7.31
N LEU A 133 -3.89 -0.95 -7.37
CA LEU A 133 -2.85 -0.11 -7.98
C LEU A 133 -3.10 0.12 -9.48
N ALA A 134 -3.51 -0.92 -10.21
CA ALA A 134 -3.81 -0.84 -11.64
C ALA A 134 -4.98 0.11 -11.96
N ARG A 135 -5.84 0.40 -10.99
CA ARG A 135 -6.98 1.33 -11.17
C ARG A 135 -6.58 2.79 -11.18
N ILE A 136 -5.44 3.12 -10.58
CA ILE A 136 -4.98 4.52 -10.42
C ILE A 136 -3.59 4.78 -11.03
N ALA A 137 -2.82 3.74 -11.33
CA ALA A 137 -1.43 3.85 -11.77
C ALA A 137 -1.08 2.80 -12.84
N ALA A 138 -2.01 2.48 -13.73
CA ALA A 138 -1.83 1.43 -14.74
C ALA A 138 -0.57 1.64 -15.61
N ASP A 139 -0.22 2.89 -15.90
CA ASP A 139 0.90 3.27 -16.75
C ASP A 139 2.24 3.39 -16.01
N TRP A 140 2.24 3.33 -14.69
CA TRP A 140 3.48 3.34 -13.92
C TRP A 140 4.30 2.10 -14.22
N ARG A 141 5.62 2.26 -14.24
CA ARG A 141 6.55 1.18 -14.55
C ARG A 141 7.27 0.70 -13.31
N ASP A 142 7.40 -0.62 -13.24
CA ASP A 142 8.36 -1.26 -12.35
C ASP A 142 9.77 -1.02 -12.92
N PRO A 143 10.65 -0.32 -12.20
CA PRO A 143 12.00 -0.03 -12.69
C PRO A 143 12.89 -1.28 -12.82
N ARG A 144 12.53 -2.39 -12.18
CA ARG A 144 13.28 -3.65 -12.28
C ARG A 144 12.98 -4.42 -13.55
N SER A 145 11.70 -4.54 -13.91
CA SER A 145 11.26 -5.30 -15.09
C SER A 145 11.03 -4.42 -16.33
N GLY A 146 10.85 -3.11 -16.14
CA GLY A 146 10.43 -2.18 -17.20
C GLY A 146 8.96 -2.31 -17.60
N LEU A 147 8.22 -3.25 -17.00
CA LEU A 147 6.82 -3.48 -17.30
C LEU A 147 5.93 -2.47 -16.58
N THR A 148 4.83 -2.10 -17.23
CA THR A 148 3.80 -1.28 -16.58
C THR A 148 3.01 -2.11 -15.56
N ILE A 149 2.35 -1.44 -14.63
CA ILE A 149 1.44 -2.09 -13.67
C ILE A 149 0.35 -2.87 -14.42
N TYR A 150 -0.16 -2.33 -15.53
CA TYR A 150 -1.10 -3.04 -16.40
C TYR A 150 -0.54 -4.40 -16.87
N HIS A 151 0.70 -4.41 -17.36
CA HIS A 151 1.33 -5.65 -17.83
C HIS A 151 1.63 -6.63 -16.70
N LEU A 152 2.06 -6.14 -15.54
CA LEU A 152 2.29 -6.99 -14.36
C LEU A 152 1.00 -7.65 -13.89
N LYS A 153 -0.11 -6.90 -13.85
CA LYS A 153 -1.43 -7.45 -13.53
C LYS A 153 -1.86 -8.50 -14.56
N ALA A 154 -1.73 -8.21 -15.85
CA ALA A 154 -2.06 -9.15 -16.92
C ALA A 154 -1.23 -10.46 -16.84
N ARG A 155 0.04 -10.37 -16.45
CA ARG A 155 0.88 -11.56 -16.20
C ARG A 155 0.39 -12.37 -15.01
N LEU A 156 0.00 -11.70 -13.94
CA LEU A 156 -0.52 -12.36 -12.74
C LEU A 156 -1.88 -13.03 -13.03
N ASP A 157 -2.72 -12.41 -13.85
CA ASP A 157 -4.01 -12.97 -14.28
C ASP A 157 -3.84 -14.27 -15.08
N ARG A 158 -2.81 -14.34 -15.94
CA ARG A 158 -2.50 -15.54 -16.73
C ARG A 158 -1.95 -16.71 -15.91
N LYS A 159 -1.33 -16.44 -14.77
CA LYS A 159 -0.84 -17.49 -13.85
C LYS A 159 -1.95 -18.15 -13.03
N ARG A 160 -3.19 -17.72 -13.18
CA ARG A 160 -4.33 -18.32 -12.49
C ARG A 160 -4.55 -19.72 -13.06
N PRO A 161 -4.59 -20.82 -12.26
CA PRO A 161 -5.03 -22.10 -12.77
C PRO A 161 -6.45 -21.93 -13.31
N ALA A 162 -6.70 -22.50 -14.48
CA ALA A 162 -8.05 -22.57 -15.01
C ALA A 162 -8.94 -23.24 -13.94
N ALA A 163 -10.02 -22.58 -13.62
CA ALA A 163 -11.00 -23.12 -12.68
C ALA A 163 -11.69 -24.34 -13.28
#